data_bf67527146cfd172acbaac64bd3db9f9
#
_entry.id   bf67527146cfd172acbaac64bd3db9f9
#
_cell.length_a   1.000
_cell.length_b   1.000
_cell.length_c   1.000
_cell.angle_alpha   90.00
_cell.angle_beta   90.00
_cell.angle_gamma   90.00
#
_symmetry.space_group_name_H-M   'P 1'
#
loop_
_entity.id
_entity.type
_entity.pdbx_description
1 polymer ?
#
loop_
_entity_poly.entity_id
_entity_poly.type
_entity_poly.pdbx_seq_one_letter_code
_entity_poly.pdbx_strand_id
1 'polypeptide(L)'
;MKITKSQEQIVLNALTDSYLVIENELLSVGKEKYEYIPSEHWEQLKGIKGILEANKKLLSEWDMNIIKSCKMFLREKREKGIK
;
A
#
# COMPACT_ATOMS: atom_id res chain seq x y z
N MET A 1 -17.61 1.94 14.73
CA MET A 1 -17.93 0.53 15.03
C MET A 1 -16.68 -0.16 15.54
N LYS A 2 -16.78 -0.81 16.69
CA LYS A 2 -15.63 -1.55 17.23
C LYS A 2 -15.58 -2.94 16.62
N ILE A 3 -14.41 -3.34 16.16
CA ILE A 3 -14.18 -4.68 15.66
C ILE A 3 -13.29 -5.45 16.64
N THR A 4 -13.38 -6.77 16.62
CA THR A 4 -12.56 -7.63 17.47
C THR A 4 -11.13 -7.69 16.95
N LYS A 5 -10.20 -8.17 17.77
CA LYS A 5 -8.82 -8.38 17.34
C LYS A 5 -8.72 -9.30 16.14
N SER A 6 -9.57 -10.35 16.12
CA SER A 6 -9.61 -11.27 14.98
C SER A 6 -10.05 -10.58 13.72
N GLN A 7 -11.06 -9.69 13.82
CA GLN A 7 -11.54 -8.93 12.68
C GLN A 7 -10.49 -7.94 12.19
N GLU A 8 -9.78 -7.28 13.13
CA GLU A 8 -8.69 -6.39 12.79
C GLU A 8 -7.61 -7.11 12.00
N GLN A 9 -7.25 -8.34 12.43
CA GLN A 9 -6.24 -9.12 11.73
C GLN A 9 -6.70 -9.51 10.32
N ILE A 10 -7.97 -9.85 10.16
CA ILE A 10 -8.53 -10.16 8.85
C ILE A 10 -8.45 -8.94 7.92
N VAL A 11 -8.79 -7.76 8.44
CA VAL A 11 -8.71 -6.51 7.67
C VAL A 11 -7.26 -6.22 7.27
N LEU A 12 -6.32 -6.36 8.22
CA LEU A 12 -4.90 -6.12 7.93
C LEU A 12 -4.38 -7.09 6.87
N ASN A 13 -4.77 -8.37 6.96
CA ASN A 13 -4.36 -9.37 5.98
C ASN A 13 -4.92 -9.04 4.59
N ALA A 14 -6.17 -8.60 4.52
CA ALA A 14 -6.79 -8.21 3.25
C ALA A 14 -6.08 -7.00 2.63
N LEU A 15 -5.70 -6.03 3.46
CA LEU A 15 -4.94 -4.87 2.99
C LEU A 15 -3.58 -5.27 2.46
N THR A 16 -2.93 -6.21 3.14
CA THR A 16 -1.63 -6.72 2.73
C THR A 16 -1.73 -7.43 1.38
N ASP A 17 -2.75 -8.25 1.20
CA ASP A 17 -2.97 -8.96 -0.06
C ASP A 17 -3.23 -7.96 -1.19
N SER A 18 -4.04 -6.95 -0.93
CA SER A 18 -4.32 -5.89 -1.92
C SER A 18 -3.04 -5.14 -2.28
N TYR A 19 -2.19 -4.86 -1.29
CA TYR A 19 -0.91 -4.23 -1.52
C TYR A 19 -0.02 -5.06 -2.45
N LEU A 20 0.04 -6.39 -2.22
CA LEU A 20 0.87 -7.27 -3.04
C LEU A 20 0.45 -7.26 -4.50
N VAL A 21 -0.85 -7.19 -4.78
CA VAL A 21 -1.35 -7.09 -6.15
C VAL A 21 -0.84 -5.80 -6.80
N ILE A 22 -0.91 -4.69 -6.09
CA ILE A 22 -0.44 -3.40 -6.60
C ILE A 22 1.07 -3.41 -6.78
N GLU A 23 1.80 -3.95 -5.81
CA GLU A 23 3.25 -4.06 -5.89
C GLU A 23 3.68 -4.84 -7.15
N ASN A 24 3.05 -5.98 -7.39
CA ASN A 24 3.35 -6.79 -8.58
C ASN A 24 3.10 -6.00 -9.86
N GLU A 25 2.04 -5.23 -9.91
CA GLU A 25 1.74 -4.40 -11.06
C GLU A 25 2.81 -3.33 -11.28
N LEU A 26 3.18 -2.62 -10.20
CA LEU A 26 4.18 -1.57 -10.29
C LEU A 26 5.54 -2.12 -10.71
N LEU A 27 5.93 -3.26 -10.15
CA LEU A 27 7.20 -3.88 -10.50
C LEU A 27 7.20 -4.43 -11.93
N SER A 28 6.06 -4.91 -12.39
CA SER A 28 5.93 -5.46 -13.76
C SER A 28 6.07 -4.38 -14.82
N VAL A 29 5.44 -3.22 -14.62
CA VAL A 29 5.51 -2.15 -15.61
C VAL A 29 6.80 -1.34 -15.51
N GLY A 30 7.37 -1.25 -14.32
CA GLY A 30 8.58 -0.48 -14.08
C GLY A 30 8.32 1.01 -13.94
N LYS A 31 9.28 1.69 -13.30
CA LYS A 31 9.19 3.10 -12.95
C LYS A 31 8.90 4.00 -14.15
N GLU A 32 9.46 3.67 -15.32
CA GLU A 32 9.30 4.48 -16.52
C GLU A 32 7.87 4.47 -17.06
N LYS A 33 7.07 3.51 -16.66
CA LYS A 33 5.69 3.36 -17.14
C LYS A 33 4.66 3.58 -16.05
N TYR A 34 5.01 4.23 -14.96
CA TYR A 34 4.07 4.50 -13.87
C TYR A 34 2.86 5.34 -14.32
N GLU A 35 3.02 6.14 -15.37
CA GLU A 35 1.92 6.92 -15.93
C GLU A 35 0.77 6.08 -16.46
N TYR A 36 1.04 4.81 -16.78
CA TYR A 36 0.02 3.89 -17.28
C TYR A 36 -0.74 3.16 -16.16
N ILE A 37 -0.30 3.33 -14.91
CA ILE A 37 -1.00 2.74 -13.77
C ILE A 37 -2.25 3.57 -13.49
N PRO A 38 -3.43 2.93 -13.40
CA PRO A 38 -4.67 3.67 -13.09
C PRO A 38 -4.54 4.46 -11.79
N SER A 39 -5.08 5.67 -11.77
CA SER A 39 -5.04 6.52 -10.58
C SER A 39 -5.69 5.86 -9.36
N GLU A 40 -6.68 4.99 -9.58
CA GLU A 40 -7.33 4.24 -8.51
C GLU A 40 -6.35 3.37 -7.74
N HIS A 41 -5.38 2.78 -8.42
CA HIS A 41 -4.37 1.94 -7.79
C HIS A 41 -3.47 2.77 -6.88
N TRP A 42 -3.12 3.98 -7.31
CA TRP A 42 -2.33 4.90 -6.49
C TRP A 42 -3.12 5.34 -5.25
N GLU A 43 -4.41 5.61 -5.41
CA GLU A 43 -5.26 5.97 -4.29
C GLU A 43 -5.42 4.81 -3.31
N GLN A 44 -5.54 3.59 -3.81
CA GLN A 44 -5.58 2.40 -2.96
C GLN A 44 -4.28 2.24 -2.17
N LEU A 45 -3.15 2.44 -2.83
CA LEU A 45 -1.84 2.36 -2.17
C LEU A 45 -1.73 3.36 -1.03
N LYS A 46 -2.19 4.58 -1.27
CA LYS A 46 -2.22 5.65 -0.29
C LYS A 46 -3.11 5.28 0.90
N GLY A 47 -4.30 4.73 0.60
CA GLY A 47 -5.24 4.28 1.62
C GLY A 47 -4.68 3.15 2.47
N ILE A 48 -4.06 2.17 1.84
CA ILE A 48 -3.43 1.05 2.53
C ILE A 48 -2.36 1.57 3.49
N LYS A 49 -1.49 2.45 3.00
CA LYS A 49 -0.44 3.06 3.81
C LYS A 49 -1.04 3.76 5.04
N GLY A 50 -2.08 4.56 4.83
CA GLY A 50 -2.72 5.29 5.92
C GLY A 50 -3.32 4.40 6.99
N ILE A 51 -4.00 3.33 6.57
CA ILE A 51 -4.62 2.39 7.51
C ILE A 51 -3.55 1.64 8.30
N LEU A 52 -2.49 1.19 7.62
CA LEU A 52 -1.41 0.49 8.30
C LEU A 52 -0.71 1.41 9.30
N GLU A 53 -0.44 2.66 8.94
CA GLU A 53 0.18 3.61 9.85
C GLU A 53 -0.68 3.89 11.08
N ALA A 54 -2.00 3.94 10.90
CA ALA A 54 -2.92 4.17 12.01
C ALA A 54 -2.99 2.98 12.97
N ASN A 55 -2.53 1.82 12.56
CA ASN A 55 -2.59 0.59 13.34
C ASN A 55 -1.22 0.00 13.63
N LYS A 56 -0.19 0.83 13.71
CA LYS A 56 1.20 0.39 13.89
C LYS A 56 1.41 -0.59 15.03
N LYS A 57 0.67 -0.43 16.13
CA LYS A 57 0.83 -1.30 17.31
C LYS A 57 0.43 -2.75 17.04
N LEU A 58 -0.37 -2.99 16.00
CA LEU A 58 -0.86 -4.31 15.64
C LEU A 58 -0.04 -4.96 14.54
N LEU A 59 0.93 -4.24 13.98
CA LEU A 59 1.65 -4.68 12.80
C LEU A 59 2.87 -5.53 13.14
N SER A 60 3.10 -6.55 12.31
CA SER A 60 4.34 -7.31 12.31
C SER A 60 5.44 -6.49 11.65
N GLU A 61 6.69 -6.94 11.77
CA GLU A 61 7.82 -6.32 11.10
C GLU A 61 7.62 -6.29 9.58
N TRP A 62 7.04 -7.35 9.03
CA TRP A 62 6.75 -7.46 7.60
C TRP A 62 5.74 -6.38 7.16
N ASP A 63 4.70 -6.16 7.95
CA ASP A 63 3.70 -5.12 7.66
C ASP A 63 4.32 -3.73 7.74
N MET A 64 5.24 -3.53 8.66
CA MET A 64 5.98 -2.26 8.76
C MET A 64 6.80 -2.00 7.49
N ASN A 65 7.36 -3.06 6.91
CA ASN A 65 8.10 -2.94 5.65
C ASN A 65 7.18 -2.55 4.50
N ILE A 66 5.93 -2.98 4.52
CA ILE A 66 4.94 -2.58 3.52
C ILE A 66 4.72 -1.07 3.55
N ILE A 67 4.65 -0.49 4.76
CA ILE A 67 4.52 0.97 4.89
C ILE A 67 5.69 1.67 4.20
N LYS A 68 6.92 1.19 4.43
CA LYS A 68 8.11 1.76 3.81
C LYS A 68 8.05 1.66 2.28
N SER A 69 7.60 0.52 1.78
CA SER A 69 7.48 0.30 0.33
C SER A 69 6.42 1.22 -0.28
N CYS A 70 5.30 1.40 0.40
CA CYS A 70 4.26 2.33 -0.05
C CYS A 70 4.81 3.75 -0.16
N LYS A 71 5.56 4.18 0.84
CA LYS A 71 6.19 5.51 0.83
C LYS A 71 7.15 5.65 -0.34
N MET A 72 7.93 4.61 -0.61
CA MET A 72 8.88 4.60 -1.73
C MET A 72 8.16 4.75 -3.06
N PHE A 73 7.13 3.94 -3.32
CA PHE A 73 6.39 4.00 -4.58
C PHE A 73 5.69 5.34 -4.77
N LEU A 74 5.09 5.87 -3.72
CA LEU A 74 4.41 7.17 -3.79
C LEU A 74 5.41 8.31 -4.06
N ARG A 75 6.61 8.23 -3.48
CA ARG A 75 7.67 9.20 -3.74
C ARG A 75 8.13 9.10 -5.19
N GLU A 76 8.35 7.88 -5.70
CA GLU A 76 8.77 7.68 -7.08
C GLU A 76 7.73 8.21 -8.07
N LYS A 77 6.45 8.00 -7.76
CA LYS A 77 5.36 8.57 -8.56
C LYS A 77 5.47 10.08 -8.64
N ARG A 78 5.71 10.72 -7.49
CA ARG A 78 5.84 12.18 -7.41
C ARG A 78 7.06 12.68 -8.18
N GLU A 79 8.18 11.96 -8.08
CA GLU A 79 9.41 12.30 -8.80
C GLU A 79 9.21 12.24 -10.31
N LYS A 80 8.34 11.37 -10.79
CA LYS A 80 8.00 11.26 -12.22
C LYS A 80 6.97 12.31 -12.66
N GLY A 81 6.48 13.14 -11.75
CA GLY A 81 5.50 14.17 -12.05
C GLY A 81 4.10 13.67 -12.35
N ILE A 82 3.78 12.46 -11.93
CA ILE A 82 2.46 11.86 -12.12
C ILE A 82 1.51 12.38 -11.04
N LYS A 83 0.37 12.87 -11.44
CA LYS A 83 -0.62 13.43 -10.51
C LYS A 83 -1.65 12.44 -10.05
#